data_90657ad6821b01d5b0849fd2ade338ab
#
_entry.id   90657ad6821b01d5b0849fd2ade338ab
#
_cell.length_a   1.000
_cell.length_b   1.000
_cell.length_c   1.000
_cell.angle_alpha   90.00
_cell.angle_beta   90.00
_cell.angle_gamma   90.00
#
_symmetry.space_group_name_H-M   'P 1'
#
loop_
_entity.id
_entity.type
_entity.pdbx_description
1 polymer ?
#
loop_
_entity_poly.entity_id
_entity_poly.type
_entity_poly.pdbx_seq_one_letter_code
_entity_poly.pdbx_strand_id
1 'polypeptide(L)'
;YSWRGAEIKNFLEFDKVYKNTKIIRLEKNYRSTQNILEVASNLISNNQNRVGKNLESTKDMGELVKLNCFKNARDEAIGVSDEIEKKLKKKNSLNEIAILVRAIFQTREFEERFLKIGLPYRIIGGTKFYERAEIKDCIAYLRLIYQSKDDLSFERIVNVPKRSVGDTAFKQINEFAKKKSLSLESSAKKLIEQNLIKPKTKVGLNSFLNLLSKWRHDLSTKKFKHIKLMQTVLDESGYSAMLKNKKDLENENRLENIKELLVAMKEFDNLGAFLEHVALATSVDQKWDGEKVNLMTMHASKGLEFEFIFLPGWEEGLFPHQKSIEENGDKGLEEERRLAYVGI
;
A
#
# COMPACT_ATOMS: atom_id res chain seq x y z
N TYR A 1 0.86 13.39 -14.75
CA TYR A 1 1.20 12.17 -15.54
C TYR A 1 2.47 12.30 -16.40
N SER A 2 3.41 13.17 -16.03
CA SER A 2 4.71 13.30 -16.70
C SER A 2 5.45 11.94 -16.76
N TRP A 3 5.35 11.13 -15.72
CA TRP A 3 5.88 9.77 -15.64
C TRP A 3 5.28 8.77 -16.66
N ARG A 4 4.13 9.12 -17.28
CA ARG A 4 3.54 8.38 -18.42
C ARG A 4 3.83 9.02 -19.77
N GLY A 5 4.79 9.96 -19.85
CA GLY A 5 5.15 10.64 -21.07
C GLY A 5 4.21 11.79 -21.47
N ALA A 6 3.36 12.26 -20.55
CA ALA A 6 2.53 13.43 -20.79
C ALA A 6 3.38 14.71 -20.61
N GLU A 7 3.57 15.47 -21.68
CA GLU A 7 4.26 16.75 -21.65
C GLU A 7 3.26 17.90 -21.69
N ILE A 8 3.14 18.64 -20.60
CA ILE A 8 2.27 19.81 -20.49
C ILE A 8 2.66 20.90 -21.51
N LYS A 9 3.94 20.93 -21.91
CA LYS A 9 4.49 21.87 -22.89
C LYS A 9 3.77 21.77 -24.23
N ASN A 10 3.45 20.56 -24.70
CA ASN A 10 2.72 20.35 -25.96
C ASN A 10 1.36 21.03 -25.95
N PHE A 11 0.71 21.07 -24.80
CA PHE A 11 -0.58 21.76 -24.63
C PHE A 11 -0.42 23.28 -24.55
N LEU A 12 0.60 23.75 -23.78
CA LEU A 12 0.85 25.18 -23.59
C LEU A 12 1.40 25.90 -24.82
N GLU A 13 2.01 25.17 -25.76
CA GLU A 13 2.56 25.71 -26.98
C GLU A 13 1.72 25.43 -28.23
N PHE A 14 0.56 24.78 -28.07
CA PHE A 14 -0.29 24.40 -29.18
C PHE A 14 -0.74 25.58 -30.04
N ASP A 15 -1.16 26.68 -29.42
CA ASP A 15 -1.57 27.91 -30.09
C ASP A 15 -0.41 28.65 -30.76
N LYS A 16 0.82 28.46 -30.28
CA LYS A 16 2.04 29.02 -30.92
C LYS A 16 2.41 28.26 -32.19
N VAL A 17 2.17 26.96 -32.21
CA VAL A 17 2.46 26.08 -33.35
C VAL A 17 1.37 26.23 -34.42
N TYR A 18 0.11 26.32 -34.03
CA TYR A 18 -1.05 26.40 -34.94
C TYR A 18 -1.68 27.79 -34.87
N LYS A 19 -1.28 28.69 -35.80
CA LYS A 19 -1.60 30.11 -35.82
C LYS A 19 -3.09 30.48 -35.81
N ASN A 20 -3.99 29.58 -36.18
CA ASN A 20 -5.44 29.85 -36.24
C ASN A 20 -6.21 29.14 -35.10
N THR A 21 -5.55 28.84 -34.00
CA THR A 21 -6.16 28.16 -32.85
C THR A 21 -7.11 29.11 -32.12
N LYS A 22 -8.36 28.68 -31.95
CA LYS A 22 -9.34 29.34 -31.07
C LYS A 22 -9.31 28.68 -29.70
N ILE A 23 -8.94 29.42 -28.67
CA ILE A 23 -8.95 28.93 -27.28
C ILE A 23 -10.32 29.20 -26.67
N ILE A 24 -11.01 28.13 -26.25
CA ILE A 24 -12.26 28.20 -25.51
C ILE A 24 -12.01 27.67 -24.11
N ARG A 25 -12.26 28.49 -23.08
CA ARG A 25 -12.13 28.10 -21.67
C ARG A 25 -13.47 27.66 -21.13
N LEU A 26 -13.54 26.42 -20.62
CA LEU A 26 -14.71 25.94 -19.90
C LEU A 26 -14.56 26.31 -18.43
N GLU A 27 -15.23 27.34 -17.99
CA GLU A 27 -15.06 27.92 -16.65
C GLU A 27 -16.17 27.54 -15.68
N LYS A 28 -17.31 27.07 -16.17
CA LYS A 28 -18.39 26.56 -15.32
C LYS A 28 -18.08 25.18 -14.79
N ASN A 29 -18.15 25.04 -13.46
CA ASN A 29 -17.95 23.78 -12.74
C ASN A 29 -19.29 23.30 -12.18
N TYR A 30 -19.65 22.06 -12.49
CA TYR A 30 -20.91 21.42 -12.08
C TYR A 30 -20.70 20.41 -10.95
N ARG A 31 -19.45 20.13 -10.57
CA ARG A 31 -19.07 19.08 -9.61
C ARG A 31 -19.05 19.60 -8.18
N SER A 32 -18.29 20.66 -7.92
CA SER A 32 -17.94 21.12 -6.58
C SER A 32 -18.65 22.41 -6.21
N THR A 33 -18.87 22.63 -4.93
CA THR A 33 -19.37 23.91 -4.39
C THR A 33 -18.31 25.00 -4.48
N GLN A 34 -18.71 26.26 -4.36
CA GLN A 34 -17.82 27.40 -4.55
C GLN A 34 -16.66 27.43 -3.52
N ASN A 35 -16.94 27.10 -2.25
CA ASN A 35 -15.91 27.06 -1.21
C ASN A 35 -14.79 26.05 -1.51
N ILE A 36 -15.13 24.90 -2.10
CA ILE A 36 -14.15 23.88 -2.54
C ILE A 36 -13.30 24.44 -3.70
N LEU A 37 -13.94 25.08 -4.69
CA LEU A 37 -13.24 25.66 -5.84
C LEU A 37 -12.28 26.78 -5.44
N GLU A 38 -12.65 27.59 -4.44
CA GLU A 38 -11.79 28.65 -3.92
C GLU A 38 -10.53 28.09 -3.26
N VAL A 39 -10.66 27.07 -2.41
CA VAL A 39 -9.50 26.40 -1.79
C VAL A 39 -8.60 25.80 -2.86
N ALA A 40 -9.15 25.06 -3.83
CA ALA A 40 -8.39 24.46 -4.91
C ALA A 40 -7.69 25.52 -5.79
N SER A 41 -8.42 26.60 -6.15
CA SER A 41 -7.90 27.69 -6.98
C SER A 41 -6.77 28.45 -6.27
N ASN A 42 -6.93 28.73 -4.98
CA ASN A 42 -5.90 29.38 -4.17
C ASN A 42 -4.63 28.52 -4.07
N LEU A 43 -4.78 27.20 -3.87
CA LEU A 43 -3.65 26.30 -3.84
C LEU A 43 -2.88 26.29 -5.16
N ILE A 44 -3.57 26.09 -6.29
CA ILE A 44 -2.93 25.94 -7.61
C ILE A 44 -2.42 27.30 -8.14
N SER A 45 -2.88 28.43 -7.61
CA SER A 45 -2.38 29.76 -8.01
C SER A 45 -0.90 29.96 -7.74
N ASN A 46 -0.31 29.21 -6.83
CA ASN A 46 1.11 29.21 -6.52
C ASN A 46 1.99 28.53 -7.59
N ASN A 47 1.41 27.89 -8.61
CA ASN A 47 2.17 27.33 -9.74
C ASN A 47 2.42 28.40 -10.81
N GLN A 48 3.66 28.51 -11.26
CA GLN A 48 4.07 29.52 -12.24
C GLN A 48 3.62 29.19 -13.67
N ASN A 49 3.69 27.91 -14.07
CA ASN A 49 3.38 27.45 -15.42
C ASN A 49 1.96 26.87 -15.49
N ARG A 50 0.95 27.76 -15.59
CA ARG A 50 -0.43 27.36 -15.76
C ARG A 50 -1.18 28.21 -16.81
N VAL A 51 -2.14 27.61 -17.48
CA VAL A 51 -3.14 28.37 -18.26
C VAL A 51 -4.17 28.91 -17.25
N GLY A 52 -4.13 30.21 -16.97
CA GLY A 52 -5.06 30.84 -16.01
C GLY A 52 -6.51 30.50 -16.36
N LYS A 53 -7.22 29.90 -15.41
CA LYS A 53 -8.62 29.52 -15.53
C LYS A 53 -9.30 29.82 -14.20
N ASN A 54 -10.38 30.56 -14.21
CA ASN A 54 -11.21 30.78 -13.05
C ASN A 54 -12.44 29.88 -13.15
N LEU A 55 -12.55 28.94 -12.21
CA LEU A 55 -13.71 28.07 -12.15
C LEU A 55 -14.78 28.72 -11.29
N GLU A 56 -15.99 28.79 -11.83
CA GLU A 56 -17.20 29.24 -11.13
C GLU A 56 -18.12 28.04 -10.91
N SER A 57 -18.57 27.85 -9.69
CA SER A 57 -19.53 26.81 -9.36
C SER A 57 -20.93 27.16 -9.92
N THR A 58 -21.61 26.14 -10.42
CA THR A 58 -23.06 26.24 -10.67
C THR A 58 -23.89 25.79 -9.47
N LYS A 59 -23.24 25.31 -8.41
CA LYS A 59 -23.84 24.93 -7.12
C LYS A 59 -23.75 26.09 -6.13
N ASP A 60 -24.39 25.94 -4.98
CA ASP A 60 -24.32 26.87 -3.85
C ASP A 60 -22.89 26.99 -3.29
N MET A 61 -22.69 27.92 -2.35
CA MET A 61 -21.42 28.12 -1.63
C MET A 61 -20.93 26.82 -0.97
N GLY A 62 -21.82 25.99 -0.46
CA GLY A 62 -21.53 24.76 0.26
C GLY A 62 -20.95 24.96 1.66
N GLU A 63 -20.60 23.87 2.33
CA GLU A 63 -19.88 23.91 3.61
C GLU A 63 -18.43 24.38 3.38
N LEU A 64 -17.85 25.01 4.40
CA LEU A 64 -16.42 25.35 4.40
C LEU A 64 -15.56 24.07 4.44
N VAL A 65 -14.45 24.10 3.74
CA VAL A 65 -13.43 23.05 3.85
C VAL A 65 -12.85 23.08 5.26
N LYS A 66 -12.83 21.92 5.92
CA LYS A 66 -12.36 21.76 7.29
C LYS A 66 -10.92 21.27 7.30
N LEU A 67 -10.07 21.95 8.05
CA LEU A 67 -8.71 21.51 8.34
C LEU A 67 -8.63 21.01 9.78
N ASN A 68 -8.21 19.75 9.96
CA ASN A 68 -8.04 19.14 11.26
C ASN A 68 -6.58 18.71 11.44
N CYS A 69 -6.03 18.92 12.64
CA CYS A 69 -4.68 18.49 12.99
C CYS A 69 -4.73 17.32 13.98
N PHE A 70 -3.94 16.31 13.74
CA PHE A 70 -3.84 15.12 14.58
C PHE A 70 -2.39 14.89 15.02
N LYS A 71 -2.20 14.14 16.12
CA LYS A 71 -0.86 13.88 16.66
C LYS A 71 -0.06 12.86 15.84
N ASN A 72 -0.77 11.95 15.19
CA ASN A 72 -0.20 10.85 14.41
C ASN A 72 -1.27 10.27 13.47
N ALA A 73 -0.86 9.41 12.54
CA ALA A 73 -1.74 8.79 11.55
C ALA A 73 -2.87 7.93 12.18
N ARG A 74 -2.64 7.33 13.35
CA ARG A 74 -3.68 6.58 14.07
C ARG A 74 -4.78 7.48 14.59
N ASP A 75 -4.43 8.60 15.22
CA ASP A 75 -5.41 9.58 15.70
C ASP A 75 -6.16 10.22 14.53
N GLU A 76 -5.50 10.42 13.39
CA GLU A 76 -6.11 10.87 12.15
C GLU A 76 -7.15 9.85 11.63
N ALA A 77 -6.80 8.56 11.57
CA ALA A 77 -7.72 7.50 11.15
C ALA A 77 -8.94 7.39 12.10
N ILE A 78 -8.74 7.60 13.40
CA ILE A 78 -9.84 7.67 14.38
C ILE A 78 -10.73 8.89 14.08
N GLY A 79 -10.17 10.09 13.95
CA GLY A 79 -10.92 11.30 13.70
C GLY A 79 -11.73 11.23 12.41
N VAL A 80 -11.13 10.71 11.33
CA VAL A 80 -11.82 10.50 10.05
C VAL A 80 -12.96 9.48 10.20
N SER A 81 -12.73 8.36 10.89
CA SER A 81 -13.79 7.36 11.11
C SER A 81 -14.95 7.90 11.92
N ASP A 82 -14.68 8.72 12.94
CA ASP A 82 -15.70 9.35 13.76
C ASP A 82 -16.58 10.34 12.94
N GLU A 83 -15.95 11.07 12.00
CA GLU A 83 -16.69 11.92 11.05
C GLU A 83 -17.54 11.09 10.07
N ILE A 84 -17.03 9.96 9.58
CA ILE A 84 -17.79 9.02 8.74
C ILE A 84 -19.02 8.49 9.51
N GLU A 85 -18.85 8.08 10.76
CA GLU A 85 -19.99 7.64 11.58
C GLU A 85 -21.06 8.72 11.77
N LYS A 86 -20.65 9.99 11.92
CA LYS A 86 -21.59 11.12 11.97
C LYS A 86 -22.37 11.28 10.67
N LYS A 87 -21.73 11.09 9.51
CA LYS A 87 -22.41 11.12 8.20
C LYS A 87 -23.40 9.96 8.06
N LEU A 88 -23.05 8.75 8.50
CA LEU A 88 -23.95 7.60 8.52
C LEU A 88 -25.21 7.85 9.38
N LYS A 89 -25.06 8.48 10.55
CA LYS A 89 -26.20 8.87 11.38
C LYS A 89 -27.17 9.82 10.66
N LYS A 90 -26.68 10.59 9.69
CA LYS A 90 -27.47 11.44 8.80
C LYS A 90 -28.00 10.72 7.56
N LYS A 91 -27.89 9.38 7.50
CA LYS A 91 -28.33 8.51 6.39
C LYS A 91 -27.62 8.74 5.06
N ASN A 92 -26.39 9.23 5.07
CA ASN A 92 -25.54 9.29 3.86
C ASN A 92 -25.03 7.86 3.53
N SER A 93 -24.85 7.58 2.25
CA SER A 93 -24.33 6.31 1.78
C SER A 93 -22.81 6.21 1.98
N LEU A 94 -22.30 5.05 2.39
CA LEU A 94 -20.86 4.78 2.46
C LEU A 94 -20.19 4.87 1.07
N ASN A 95 -20.93 4.56 0.00
CA ASN A 95 -20.41 4.64 -1.36
C ASN A 95 -20.10 6.08 -1.81
N GLU A 96 -20.71 7.07 -1.16
CA GLU A 96 -20.49 8.49 -1.42
C GLU A 96 -19.28 9.07 -0.68
N ILE A 97 -18.61 8.26 0.14
CA ILE A 97 -17.48 8.66 0.96
C ILE A 97 -16.18 8.12 0.37
N ALA A 98 -15.20 9.00 0.19
CA ALA A 98 -13.86 8.63 -0.24
C ALA A 98 -12.78 9.17 0.70
N ILE A 99 -11.74 8.36 0.91
CA ILE A 99 -10.48 8.75 1.56
C ILE A 99 -9.40 8.68 0.50
N LEU A 100 -8.81 9.82 0.17
CA LEU A 100 -7.82 9.95 -0.90
C LEU A 100 -6.43 10.15 -0.28
N VAL A 101 -5.59 9.16 -0.36
CA VAL A 101 -4.21 9.19 0.15
C VAL A 101 -3.21 9.53 -0.96
N ARG A 102 -2.04 10.07 -0.60
CA ARG A 102 -0.95 10.30 -1.56
C ARG A 102 -0.29 9.01 -2.00
N ALA A 103 -0.05 8.10 -1.09
CA ALA A 103 0.57 6.80 -1.34
C ALA A 103 -0.20 5.67 -0.66
N ILE A 104 -0.21 4.50 -1.31
CA ILE A 104 -1.06 3.38 -0.88
C ILE A 104 -0.72 2.84 0.51
N PHE A 105 0.52 2.99 0.99
CA PHE A 105 0.90 2.53 2.33
C PHE A 105 0.14 3.25 3.44
N GLN A 106 -0.28 4.52 3.22
CA GLN A 106 -1.05 5.32 4.18
C GLN A 106 -2.43 4.71 4.49
N THR A 107 -2.95 3.78 3.65
CA THR A 107 -4.26 3.19 3.91
C THR A 107 -4.27 2.26 5.11
N ARG A 108 -3.13 1.76 5.58
CA ARG A 108 -3.04 0.77 6.65
C ARG A 108 -3.75 1.21 7.94
N GLU A 109 -3.51 2.42 8.43
CA GLU A 109 -4.14 2.90 9.67
C GLU A 109 -5.66 2.98 9.55
N PHE A 110 -6.17 3.39 8.38
CA PHE A 110 -7.61 3.39 8.10
C PHE A 110 -8.17 1.97 8.02
N GLU A 111 -7.47 1.05 7.34
CA GLU A 111 -7.87 -0.35 7.23
C GLU A 111 -7.94 -1.02 8.60
N GLU A 112 -6.92 -0.82 9.47
CA GLU A 112 -6.91 -1.32 10.84
C GLU A 112 -8.05 -0.73 11.68
N ARG A 113 -8.27 0.59 11.59
CA ARG A 113 -9.36 1.24 12.29
C ARG A 113 -10.72 0.71 11.85
N PHE A 114 -10.93 0.56 10.55
CA PHE A 114 -12.18 0.08 9.98
C PHE A 114 -12.47 -1.38 10.34
N LEU A 115 -11.44 -2.24 10.33
CA LEU A 115 -11.55 -3.61 10.82
C LEU A 115 -11.99 -3.63 12.29
N LYS A 116 -11.37 -2.78 13.12
CA LYS A 116 -11.67 -2.72 14.56
C LYS A 116 -13.10 -2.28 14.87
N ILE A 117 -13.66 -1.34 14.10
CA ILE A 117 -15.03 -0.83 14.32
C ILE A 117 -16.09 -1.50 13.44
N GLY A 118 -15.68 -2.46 12.59
CA GLY A 118 -16.60 -3.14 11.67
C GLY A 118 -17.13 -2.26 10.54
N LEU A 119 -16.40 -1.19 10.14
CA LEU A 119 -16.79 -0.31 9.05
C LEU A 119 -16.38 -0.91 7.71
N PRO A 120 -17.33 -1.22 6.79
CA PRO A 120 -17.01 -1.79 5.50
C PRO A 120 -16.26 -0.81 4.60
N TYR A 121 -15.20 -1.28 3.94
CA TYR A 121 -14.40 -0.47 3.02
C TYR A 121 -13.92 -1.28 1.80
N ARG A 122 -13.49 -0.58 0.77
CA ARG A 122 -12.82 -1.16 -0.41
C ARG A 122 -11.62 -0.32 -0.82
N ILE A 123 -10.59 -1.00 -1.33
CA ILE A 123 -9.43 -0.33 -1.94
C ILE A 123 -9.66 -0.24 -3.45
N ILE A 124 -9.64 0.96 -4.00
CA ILE A 124 -9.75 1.18 -5.45
C ILE A 124 -8.36 1.36 -6.05
N GLY A 125 -8.05 0.58 -7.08
CA GLY A 125 -6.76 0.60 -7.75
C GLY A 125 -5.61 -0.08 -6.99
N GLY A 126 -5.94 -0.92 -6.01
CA GLY A 126 -4.97 -1.67 -5.20
C GLY A 126 -5.60 -2.84 -4.47
N THR A 127 -4.85 -3.43 -3.56
CA THR A 127 -5.27 -4.52 -2.68
C THR A 127 -5.18 -4.09 -1.22
N LYS A 128 -5.96 -4.74 -0.35
CA LYS A 128 -5.91 -4.52 1.09
C LYS A 128 -4.52 -4.79 1.64
N PHE A 129 -4.17 -4.14 2.75
CA PHE A 129 -2.82 -4.16 3.30
C PHE A 129 -2.27 -5.58 3.47
N TYR A 130 -2.99 -6.46 4.17
CA TYR A 130 -2.55 -7.84 4.40
C TYR A 130 -2.63 -8.76 3.16
N GLU A 131 -3.19 -8.29 2.07
CA GLU A 131 -3.27 -9.01 0.80
C GLU A 131 -2.17 -8.64 -0.19
N ARG A 132 -1.40 -7.57 0.07
CA ARG A 132 -0.28 -7.14 -0.79
C ARG A 132 0.79 -8.22 -0.85
N ALA A 133 1.39 -8.40 -2.02
CA ALA A 133 2.31 -9.50 -2.29
C ALA A 133 3.48 -9.55 -1.30
N GLU A 134 4.15 -8.41 -1.08
CA GLU A 134 5.27 -8.28 -0.15
C GLU A 134 4.87 -8.52 1.30
N ILE A 135 3.65 -8.15 1.69
CA ILE A 135 3.11 -8.38 3.03
C ILE A 135 2.79 -9.86 3.22
N LYS A 136 2.16 -10.50 2.23
CA LYS A 136 1.95 -11.96 2.23
C LYS A 136 3.25 -12.73 2.31
N ASP A 137 4.31 -12.27 1.65
CA ASP A 137 5.64 -12.88 1.73
C ASP A 137 6.21 -12.79 3.14
N CYS A 138 6.16 -11.59 3.75
CA CYS A 138 6.59 -11.38 5.13
C CYS A 138 5.82 -12.25 6.12
N ILE A 139 4.49 -12.30 5.99
CA ILE A 139 3.62 -13.14 6.81
C ILE A 139 3.94 -14.62 6.64
N ALA A 140 4.21 -15.07 5.41
CA ALA A 140 4.58 -16.46 5.15
C ALA A 140 5.91 -16.84 5.82
N TYR A 141 6.91 -15.95 5.82
CA TYR A 141 8.13 -16.16 6.62
C TYR A 141 7.80 -16.32 8.11
N LEU A 142 7.03 -15.41 8.68
CA LEU A 142 6.65 -15.45 10.10
C LEU A 142 5.84 -16.70 10.45
N ARG A 143 4.87 -17.08 9.62
CA ARG A 143 4.07 -18.28 9.79
C ARG A 143 4.92 -19.54 9.76
N LEU A 144 5.83 -19.65 8.80
CA LEU A 144 6.70 -20.83 8.67
C LEU A 144 7.70 -20.94 9.83
N ILE A 145 8.13 -19.79 10.39
CA ILE A 145 8.95 -19.78 11.61
C ILE A 145 8.12 -20.23 12.82
N TYR A 146 6.87 -19.78 12.93
CA TYR A 146 5.98 -20.10 14.04
C TYR A 146 5.45 -21.54 13.97
N GLN A 147 5.13 -22.03 12.76
CA GLN A 147 4.58 -23.35 12.49
C GLN A 147 5.35 -24.05 11.37
N SER A 148 6.19 -25.02 11.72
CA SER A 148 7.07 -25.73 10.76
C SER A 148 6.36 -26.61 9.72
N LYS A 149 5.05 -26.84 9.89
CA LYS A 149 4.23 -27.67 8.98
C LYS A 149 3.31 -26.82 8.08
N ASP A 150 3.52 -25.50 8.01
CA ASP A 150 2.75 -24.62 7.12
C ASP A 150 3.28 -24.74 5.69
N ASP A 151 2.76 -25.71 4.95
CA ASP A 151 3.17 -26.04 3.59
C ASP A 151 2.84 -24.89 2.60
N LEU A 152 1.74 -24.17 2.80
CA LEU A 152 1.38 -23.02 1.96
C LEU A 152 2.40 -21.87 2.10
N SER A 153 2.80 -21.59 3.33
CA SER A 153 3.85 -20.61 3.59
C SER A 153 5.19 -21.05 3.03
N PHE A 154 5.55 -22.35 3.15
CA PHE A 154 6.78 -22.89 2.56
C PHE A 154 6.78 -22.73 1.04
N GLU A 155 5.73 -23.16 0.35
CA GLU A 155 5.58 -23.02 -1.10
C GLU A 155 5.78 -21.58 -1.54
N ARG A 156 5.16 -20.64 -0.83
CA ARG A 156 5.22 -19.21 -1.16
C ARG A 156 6.64 -18.65 -1.12
N ILE A 157 7.42 -18.99 -0.09
CA ILE A 157 8.70 -18.29 0.17
C ILE A 157 9.95 -19.11 -0.15
N VAL A 158 9.85 -20.40 -0.44
CA VAL A 158 11.04 -21.26 -0.66
C VAL A 158 11.96 -20.72 -1.75
N ASN A 159 11.43 -20.06 -2.77
CA ASN A 159 12.20 -19.46 -3.87
C ASN A 159 12.04 -17.91 -3.97
N VAL A 160 11.63 -17.26 -2.90
CA VAL A 160 11.51 -15.80 -2.79
C VAL A 160 12.31 -15.30 -1.59
N PRO A 161 13.47 -14.66 -1.81
CA PRO A 161 14.23 -14.45 -3.07
C PRO A 161 14.64 -15.73 -3.78
N LYS A 162 15.07 -15.61 -5.04
CA LYS A 162 15.47 -16.78 -5.87
C LYS A 162 16.59 -17.59 -5.21
N ARG A 163 16.34 -18.91 -5.01
CA ARG A 163 17.27 -19.88 -4.38
C ARG A 163 17.52 -21.10 -5.26
N SER A 164 17.30 -20.97 -6.56
CA SER A 164 17.40 -22.08 -7.53
C SER A 164 16.41 -23.24 -7.26
N VAL A 165 15.31 -22.96 -6.55
CA VAL A 165 14.20 -23.88 -6.35
C VAL A 165 13.12 -23.53 -7.37
N GLY A 166 13.33 -23.95 -8.62
CA GLY A 166 12.34 -23.77 -9.70
C GLY A 166 11.24 -24.85 -9.65
N ASP A 167 10.28 -24.74 -10.58
CA ASP A 167 9.08 -25.60 -10.63
C ASP A 167 9.39 -27.09 -10.60
N THR A 168 10.44 -27.53 -11.32
CA THR A 168 10.84 -28.96 -11.34
C THR A 168 11.27 -29.44 -9.96
N ALA A 169 12.09 -28.64 -9.26
CA ALA A 169 12.55 -29.01 -7.93
C ALA A 169 11.41 -28.97 -6.91
N PHE A 170 10.51 -27.97 -7.03
CA PHE A 170 9.34 -27.87 -6.18
C PHE A 170 8.36 -29.03 -6.40
N LYS A 171 8.09 -29.41 -7.66
CA LYS A 171 7.28 -30.61 -7.97
C LYS A 171 7.87 -31.88 -7.33
N GLN A 172 9.18 -32.07 -7.42
CA GLN A 172 9.87 -33.20 -6.78
C GLN A 172 9.66 -33.22 -5.25
N ILE A 173 9.77 -32.06 -4.59
CA ILE A 173 9.52 -31.95 -3.15
C ILE A 173 8.05 -32.28 -2.82
N ASN A 174 7.11 -31.80 -3.60
CA ASN A 174 5.67 -32.02 -3.40
C ASN A 174 5.29 -33.50 -3.62
N GLU A 175 5.78 -34.13 -4.67
CA GLU A 175 5.56 -35.56 -4.94
C GLU A 175 6.13 -36.43 -3.81
N PHE A 176 7.34 -36.11 -3.32
CA PHE A 176 7.94 -36.81 -2.21
C PHE A 176 7.15 -36.63 -0.92
N ALA A 177 6.66 -35.41 -0.66
CA ALA A 177 5.80 -35.07 0.48
C ALA A 177 4.52 -35.89 0.49
N LYS A 178 3.81 -35.94 -0.66
CA LYS A 178 2.59 -36.74 -0.82
C LYS A 178 2.85 -38.23 -0.63
N LYS A 179 3.92 -38.78 -1.28
CA LYS A 179 4.28 -40.21 -1.20
C LYS A 179 4.64 -40.66 0.23
N LYS A 180 5.22 -39.76 1.02
CA LYS A 180 5.71 -40.09 2.37
C LYS A 180 4.83 -39.52 3.50
N SER A 181 3.75 -38.84 3.16
CA SER A 181 2.85 -38.11 4.12
C SER A 181 3.64 -37.18 5.07
N LEU A 182 4.52 -36.39 4.49
CA LEU A 182 5.40 -35.46 5.18
C LEU A 182 5.05 -34.00 4.80
N SER A 183 5.44 -33.03 5.65
CA SER A 183 5.41 -31.62 5.25
C SER A 183 6.44 -31.33 4.14
N LEU A 184 6.22 -30.27 3.38
CA LEU A 184 7.15 -29.86 2.31
C LEU A 184 8.56 -29.58 2.87
N GLU A 185 8.68 -28.93 4.03
CA GLU A 185 9.96 -28.69 4.69
C GLU A 185 10.68 -29.99 5.06
N SER A 186 9.96 -30.95 5.68
CA SER A 186 10.54 -32.23 6.05
C SER A 186 10.95 -33.03 4.82
N SER A 187 10.19 -32.95 3.75
CA SER A 187 10.48 -33.58 2.47
C SER A 187 11.71 -32.98 1.81
N ALA A 188 11.85 -31.68 1.83
CA ALA A 188 13.02 -30.99 1.33
C ALA A 188 14.30 -31.40 2.08
N LYS A 189 14.25 -31.50 3.42
CA LYS A 189 15.37 -32.02 4.24
C LYS A 189 15.78 -33.42 3.84
N LYS A 190 14.81 -34.34 3.74
CA LYS A 190 15.11 -35.76 3.36
C LYS A 190 15.66 -35.90 1.95
N LEU A 191 15.15 -35.13 0.99
CA LEU A 191 15.66 -35.12 -0.38
C LEU A 191 17.12 -34.60 -0.45
N ILE A 192 17.48 -33.65 0.38
CA ILE A 192 18.86 -33.15 0.52
C ILE A 192 19.76 -34.22 1.12
N GLU A 193 19.34 -34.89 2.21
CA GLU A 193 20.07 -35.94 2.89
C GLU A 193 20.31 -37.15 1.95
N GLN A 194 19.32 -37.51 1.17
CA GLN A 194 19.39 -38.60 0.21
C GLN A 194 20.09 -38.24 -1.13
N ASN A 195 20.60 -37.01 -1.28
CA ASN A 195 21.22 -36.51 -2.51
C ASN A 195 20.33 -36.61 -3.77
N LEU A 196 19.02 -36.52 -3.62
CA LEU A 196 18.06 -36.64 -4.72
C LEU A 196 17.76 -35.33 -5.42
N ILE A 197 18.32 -34.22 -4.96
CA ILE A 197 18.13 -32.84 -5.51
C ILE A 197 19.42 -32.41 -6.24
N LYS A 198 19.26 -31.66 -7.34
CA LYS A 198 20.38 -31.12 -8.12
C LYS A 198 21.30 -30.26 -7.23
N PRO A 199 22.65 -30.29 -7.43
CA PRO A 199 23.62 -29.63 -6.56
C PRO A 199 23.32 -28.13 -6.33
N LYS A 200 22.98 -27.37 -7.38
CA LYS A 200 22.67 -25.92 -7.28
C LYS A 200 21.44 -25.67 -6.40
N THR A 201 20.38 -26.46 -6.58
CA THR A 201 19.16 -26.37 -5.77
C THR A 201 19.43 -26.80 -4.32
N LYS A 202 20.24 -27.84 -4.12
CA LYS A 202 20.65 -28.34 -2.81
C LYS A 202 21.30 -27.24 -1.96
N VAL A 203 22.22 -26.47 -2.54
CA VAL A 203 22.91 -25.36 -1.84
C VAL A 203 21.91 -24.31 -1.38
N GLY A 204 21.07 -23.80 -2.30
CA GLY A 204 20.10 -22.75 -1.98
C GLY A 204 19.03 -23.19 -0.97
N LEU A 205 18.53 -24.42 -1.13
CA LEU A 205 17.53 -24.99 -0.24
C LEU A 205 18.09 -25.26 1.16
N ASN A 206 19.31 -25.82 1.25
CA ASN A 206 19.96 -26.08 2.53
C ASN A 206 20.26 -24.78 3.30
N SER A 207 20.74 -23.74 2.61
CA SER A 207 20.93 -22.43 3.21
C SER A 207 19.62 -21.88 3.79
N PHE A 208 18.52 -21.97 3.05
CA PHE A 208 17.21 -21.52 3.52
C PHE A 208 16.72 -22.32 4.74
N LEU A 209 16.83 -23.62 4.73
CA LEU A 209 16.43 -24.49 5.85
C LEU A 209 17.26 -24.23 7.13
N ASN A 210 18.55 -23.93 6.97
CA ASN A 210 19.40 -23.55 8.08
C ASN A 210 18.99 -22.20 8.68
N LEU A 211 18.64 -21.22 7.85
CA LEU A 211 18.11 -19.95 8.32
C LEU A 211 16.78 -20.12 9.07
N LEU A 212 15.85 -20.93 8.55
CA LEU A 212 14.60 -21.24 9.26
C LEU A 212 14.86 -21.87 10.62
N SER A 213 15.80 -22.82 10.72
CA SER A 213 16.17 -23.45 11.99
C SER A 213 16.75 -22.43 12.97
N LYS A 214 17.63 -21.52 12.50
CA LYS A 214 18.20 -20.44 13.29
C LYS A 214 17.10 -19.50 13.81
N TRP A 215 16.21 -19.03 12.95
CA TRP A 215 15.15 -18.07 13.33
C TRP A 215 14.16 -18.68 14.33
N ARG A 216 13.84 -19.98 14.19
CA ARG A 216 13.03 -20.71 15.20
C ARG A 216 13.72 -20.80 16.53
N HIS A 217 15.03 -21.06 16.54
CA HIS A 217 15.81 -21.05 17.77
C HIS A 217 15.81 -19.65 18.40
N ASP A 218 16.04 -18.59 17.61
CA ASP A 218 16.02 -17.21 18.10
C ASP A 218 14.64 -16.83 18.66
N LEU A 219 13.54 -17.31 18.07
CA LEU A 219 12.18 -17.13 18.58
C LEU A 219 11.96 -17.89 19.90
N SER A 220 12.34 -19.17 19.97
CA SER A 220 12.13 -20.05 21.12
C SER A 220 12.92 -19.59 22.36
N THR A 221 14.11 -19.07 22.13
CA THR A 221 14.99 -18.53 23.19
C THR A 221 14.66 -17.09 23.58
N LYS A 222 13.64 -16.50 22.94
CA LYS A 222 13.26 -15.08 23.12
C LYS A 222 14.45 -14.11 22.96
N LYS A 223 15.41 -14.47 22.11
CA LYS A 223 16.61 -13.66 21.85
C LYS A 223 16.23 -12.29 21.31
N PHE A 224 15.16 -12.21 20.50
CA PHE A 224 14.64 -10.97 19.95
C PHE A 224 13.14 -10.85 20.20
N LYS A 225 12.64 -9.62 20.32
CA LYS A 225 11.22 -9.35 20.12
C LYS A 225 10.83 -9.67 18.66
N HIS A 226 9.58 -10.06 18.42
CA HIS A 226 9.08 -10.50 17.12
C HIS A 226 9.33 -9.49 15.98
N ILE A 227 9.33 -8.19 16.28
CA ILE A 227 9.65 -7.13 15.31
C ILE A 227 11.12 -7.23 14.85
N LYS A 228 12.06 -7.37 15.83
CA LYS A 228 13.48 -7.51 15.52
C LYS A 228 13.76 -8.82 14.80
N LEU A 229 13.04 -9.88 15.14
CA LEU A 229 13.09 -11.15 14.39
C LEU A 229 12.71 -10.92 12.91
N MET A 230 11.60 -10.22 12.65
CA MET A 230 11.17 -9.93 11.26
C MET A 230 12.23 -9.11 10.50
N GLN A 231 12.80 -8.07 11.12
CA GLN A 231 13.90 -7.33 10.51
C GLN A 231 15.08 -8.23 10.15
N THR A 232 15.49 -9.11 11.08
CA THR A 232 16.57 -10.08 10.85
C THR A 232 16.24 -11.03 9.71
N VAL A 233 14.99 -11.53 9.64
CA VAL A 233 14.51 -12.39 8.55
C VAL A 233 14.59 -11.69 7.20
N LEU A 234 14.15 -10.44 7.11
CA LEU A 234 14.19 -9.65 5.87
C LEU A 234 15.62 -9.44 5.36
N ASP A 235 16.56 -9.20 6.27
CA ASP A 235 17.96 -8.96 5.91
C ASP A 235 18.67 -10.26 5.55
N GLU A 236 18.61 -11.28 6.43
CA GLU A 236 19.32 -12.54 6.26
C GLU A 236 18.76 -13.40 5.12
N SER A 237 17.46 -13.32 4.83
CA SER A 237 16.85 -13.99 3.67
C SER A 237 17.27 -13.37 2.32
N GLY A 238 17.78 -12.14 2.35
CA GLY A 238 18.06 -11.31 1.18
C GLY A 238 16.82 -10.62 0.59
N TYR A 239 15.67 -10.65 1.29
CA TYR A 239 14.42 -10.07 0.79
C TYR A 239 14.52 -8.55 0.65
N SER A 240 15.05 -7.86 1.67
CA SER A 240 15.31 -6.43 1.61
C SER A 240 16.26 -6.06 0.46
N ALA A 241 17.32 -6.84 0.24
CA ALA A 241 18.26 -6.61 -0.84
C ALA A 241 17.62 -6.82 -2.22
N MET A 242 16.76 -7.84 -2.37
CA MET A 242 16.02 -8.11 -3.60
C MET A 242 15.16 -6.92 -4.03
N LEU A 243 14.45 -6.28 -3.10
CA LEU A 243 13.63 -5.10 -3.38
C LEU A 243 14.47 -3.87 -3.68
N LYS A 244 15.57 -3.66 -2.96
CA LYS A 244 16.46 -2.50 -3.15
C LYS A 244 17.24 -2.55 -4.47
N ASN A 245 17.49 -3.74 -5.02
CA ASN A 245 18.25 -3.90 -6.26
C ASN A 245 17.53 -3.40 -7.51
N LYS A 246 16.20 -3.29 -7.47
CA LYS A 246 15.41 -2.68 -8.52
C LYS A 246 14.95 -1.29 -8.04
N LYS A 247 15.60 -0.26 -8.54
CA LYS A 247 15.24 1.14 -8.24
C LYS A 247 14.05 1.57 -9.11
N ASP A 248 12.87 1.03 -8.82
CA ASP A 248 11.60 1.44 -9.41
C ASP A 248 10.60 1.84 -8.33
N LEU A 249 9.64 2.67 -8.69
CA LEU A 249 8.63 3.20 -7.78
C LEU A 249 7.82 2.08 -7.10
N GLU A 250 7.62 0.95 -7.79
CA GLU A 250 6.87 -0.18 -7.24
C GLU A 250 7.61 -0.82 -6.06
N ASN A 251 8.92 -1.07 -6.18
CA ASN A 251 9.72 -1.65 -5.10
C ASN A 251 9.91 -0.68 -3.93
N GLU A 252 9.96 0.62 -4.19
CA GLU A 252 9.95 1.63 -3.12
C GLU A 252 8.65 1.57 -2.31
N ASN A 253 7.51 1.55 -2.98
CA ASN A 253 6.21 1.37 -2.32
C ASN A 253 6.13 0.06 -1.51
N ARG A 254 6.71 -1.02 -2.02
CA ARG A 254 6.79 -2.29 -1.29
C ARG A 254 7.64 -2.18 -0.02
N LEU A 255 8.76 -1.45 -0.08
CA LEU A 255 9.58 -1.20 1.11
C LEU A 255 8.85 -0.35 2.16
N GLU A 256 8.08 0.67 1.74
CA GLU A 256 7.24 1.42 2.65
C GLU A 256 6.13 0.54 3.27
N ASN A 257 5.48 -0.31 2.48
CA ASN A 257 4.52 -1.29 3.01
C ASN A 257 5.15 -2.22 4.08
N ILE A 258 6.40 -2.64 3.89
CA ILE A 258 7.11 -3.46 4.89
C ILE A 258 7.43 -2.65 6.15
N LYS A 259 7.77 -1.37 6.03
CA LYS A 259 7.95 -0.49 7.19
C LYS A 259 6.64 -0.37 7.98
N GLU A 260 5.51 -0.18 7.28
CA GLU A 260 4.20 -0.16 7.90
C GLU A 260 3.85 -1.48 8.59
N LEU A 261 4.22 -2.63 8.01
CA LEU A 261 4.06 -3.93 8.67
C LEU A 261 4.83 -3.98 10.00
N LEU A 262 6.07 -3.51 10.03
CA LEU A 262 6.88 -3.46 11.25
C LEU A 262 6.28 -2.50 12.29
N VAL A 263 5.63 -1.42 11.85
CA VAL A 263 4.88 -0.52 12.75
C VAL A 263 3.66 -1.24 13.31
N ALA A 264 2.85 -1.90 12.48
CA ALA A 264 1.69 -2.68 12.93
C ALA A 264 2.07 -3.76 13.95
N MET A 265 3.17 -4.47 13.73
CA MET A 265 3.64 -5.51 14.64
C MET A 265 3.96 -4.97 16.05
N LYS A 266 4.24 -3.66 16.23
CA LYS A 266 4.52 -3.07 17.57
C LYS A 266 3.29 -3.07 18.47
N GLU A 267 2.11 -3.16 17.93
CA GLU A 267 0.85 -3.15 18.68
C GLU A 267 0.55 -4.49 19.36
N PHE A 268 1.33 -5.53 19.07
CA PHE A 268 1.13 -6.89 19.58
C PHE A 268 2.24 -7.32 20.53
N ASP A 269 1.89 -8.02 21.58
CA ASP A 269 2.84 -8.47 22.61
C ASP A 269 3.80 -9.55 22.08
N ASN A 270 3.33 -10.38 21.14
CA ASN A 270 4.10 -11.51 20.61
C ASN A 270 3.67 -11.86 19.18
N LEU A 271 4.45 -12.73 18.54
CA LEU A 271 4.22 -13.17 17.17
C LEU A 271 2.88 -13.90 16.97
N GLY A 272 2.46 -14.73 17.95
CA GLY A 272 1.21 -15.47 17.86
C GLY A 272 0.01 -14.54 17.77
N ALA A 273 -0.08 -13.56 18.69
CA ALA A 273 -1.15 -12.55 18.69
C ALA A 273 -1.21 -11.76 17.38
N PHE A 274 -0.05 -11.39 16.83
CA PHE A 274 0.00 -10.73 15.52
C PHE A 274 -0.54 -11.63 14.39
N LEU A 275 -0.12 -12.90 14.33
CA LEU A 275 -0.58 -13.82 13.29
C LEU A 275 -2.06 -14.16 13.38
N GLU A 276 -2.62 -14.22 14.59
CA GLU A 276 -4.06 -14.34 14.83
C GLU A 276 -4.82 -13.13 14.29
N HIS A 277 -4.33 -11.91 14.60
CA HIS A 277 -4.92 -10.69 14.06
C HIS A 277 -4.92 -10.69 12.54
N VAL A 278 -3.80 -11.03 11.90
CA VAL A 278 -3.71 -11.13 10.43
C VAL A 278 -4.71 -12.14 9.88
N ALA A 279 -4.88 -13.28 10.53
CA ALA A 279 -5.85 -14.29 10.10
C ALA A 279 -7.29 -13.76 10.16
N LEU A 280 -7.64 -13.03 11.23
CA LEU A 280 -8.95 -12.38 11.35
C LEU A 280 -9.12 -11.29 10.29
N ALA A 281 -8.14 -10.40 10.12
CA ALA A 281 -8.20 -9.30 9.16
C ALA A 281 -8.41 -9.78 7.72
N THR A 282 -7.84 -10.93 7.37
CA THR A 282 -8.00 -11.54 6.02
C THR A 282 -9.28 -12.36 5.84
N SER A 283 -9.95 -12.75 6.92
CA SER A 283 -11.18 -13.58 6.86
C SER A 283 -12.47 -12.77 6.78
N VAL A 284 -12.51 -11.57 7.34
CA VAL A 284 -13.74 -10.77 7.55
C VAL A 284 -14.42 -10.32 6.25
N ASP A 285 -13.71 -10.28 5.13
CA ASP A 285 -14.14 -9.53 3.96
C ASP A 285 -14.80 -10.33 2.83
N GLN A 286 -14.89 -11.63 2.94
CA GLN A 286 -15.33 -12.47 1.80
C GLN A 286 -16.83 -12.43 1.52
N LYS A 287 -17.67 -11.76 2.34
CA LYS A 287 -19.12 -11.86 2.27
C LYS A 287 -19.91 -10.55 2.30
N TRP A 288 -19.25 -9.38 2.39
CA TRP A 288 -20.01 -8.13 2.45
C TRP A 288 -20.29 -7.57 1.06
N ASP A 289 -21.55 -7.59 0.64
CA ASP A 289 -22.00 -7.11 -0.67
C ASP A 289 -22.72 -5.74 -0.59
N GLY A 290 -22.69 -5.11 0.59
CA GLY A 290 -23.32 -3.81 0.85
C GLY A 290 -22.43 -2.62 0.51
N GLU A 291 -22.86 -1.45 0.96
CA GLU A 291 -22.13 -0.19 0.81
C GLU A 291 -20.78 -0.20 1.51
N LYS A 292 -19.77 0.47 0.92
CA LYS A 292 -18.39 0.49 1.40
C LYS A 292 -17.78 1.87 1.25
N VAL A 293 -16.98 2.30 2.24
CA VAL A 293 -16.11 3.47 2.10
C VAL A 293 -15.04 3.21 1.06
N ASN A 294 -14.74 4.20 0.25
CA ASN A 294 -13.74 4.11 -0.82
C ASN A 294 -12.39 4.63 -0.33
N LEU A 295 -11.37 3.77 -0.31
CA LEU A 295 -9.98 4.15 -0.07
C LEU A 295 -9.20 4.05 -1.38
N MET A 296 -8.48 5.11 -1.74
CA MET A 296 -7.67 5.11 -2.95
C MET A 296 -6.58 6.18 -2.89
N THR A 297 -5.64 6.10 -3.83
CA THR A 297 -4.72 7.21 -4.02
C THR A 297 -5.38 8.35 -4.79
N MET A 298 -4.92 9.59 -4.59
CA MET A 298 -5.37 10.74 -5.38
C MET A 298 -5.18 10.52 -6.89
N HIS A 299 -4.18 9.75 -7.30
CA HIS A 299 -4.00 9.38 -8.72
C HIS A 299 -5.12 8.48 -9.24
N ALA A 300 -5.59 7.54 -8.42
CA ALA A 300 -6.66 6.62 -8.78
C ALA A 300 -8.04 7.30 -8.79
N SER A 301 -8.20 8.42 -8.06
CA SER A 301 -9.47 9.17 -7.99
C SER A 301 -9.75 10.01 -9.23
N LYS A 302 -8.78 10.16 -10.14
CA LYS A 302 -8.96 10.99 -11.33
C LYS A 302 -10.14 10.51 -12.17
N GLY A 303 -11.13 11.39 -12.36
CA GLY A 303 -12.35 11.10 -13.12
C GLY A 303 -13.50 10.54 -12.27
N LEU A 304 -13.24 10.28 -10.99
CA LEU A 304 -14.27 9.93 -10.02
C LEU A 304 -14.76 11.20 -9.29
N GLU A 305 -15.90 11.07 -8.62
CA GLU A 305 -16.47 12.14 -7.77
C GLU A 305 -17.21 11.50 -6.60
N PHE A 306 -17.17 12.17 -5.45
CA PHE A 306 -17.76 11.70 -4.20
C PHE A 306 -18.38 12.90 -3.46
N GLU A 307 -19.44 12.65 -2.71
CA GLU A 307 -20.11 13.69 -1.93
C GLU A 307 -19.25 14.14 -0.74
N PHE A 308 -18.52 13.21 -0.13
CA PHE A 308 -17.65 13.47 1.01
C PHE A 308 -16.25 12.95 0.76
N ILE A 309 -15.25 13.83 0.84
CA ILE A 309 -13.85 13.50 0.62
C ILE A 309 -13.04 13.84 1.86
N PHE A 310 -12.20 12.89 2.26
CA PHE A 310 -11.17 13.06 3.29
C PHE A 310 -9.80 12.97 2.62
N LEU A 311 -8.93 13.95 2.94
CA LEU A 311 -7.59 14.09 2.39
C LEU A 311 -6.56 14.01 3.53
N PRO A 312 -6.23 12.80 4.02
CA PRO A 312 -5.30 12.64 5.13
C PRO A 312 -3.84 12.76 4.70
N GLY A 313 -2.97 12.95 5.70
CA GLY A 313 -1.53 12.92 5.53
C GLY A 313 -0.96 14.13 4.79
N TRP A 314 -1.57 15.30 4.97
CA TRP A 314 -1.06 16.57 4.43
C TRP A 314 0.03 17.12 5.35
N GLU A 315 1.21 16.52 5.28
CA GLU A 315 2.36 16.86 6.11
C GLU A 315 3.67 16.75 5.31
N GLU A 316 4.67 17.52 5.69
CA GLU A 316 5.99 17.55 5.02
C GLU A 316 6.62 16.15 4.92
N GLY A 317 7.12 15.84 3.71
CA GLY A 317 7.73 14.56 3.41
C GLY A 317 6.75 13.48 2.96
N LEU A 318 5.46 13.60 3.31
CA LEU A 318 4.41 12.67 2.92
C LEU A 318 3.56 13.24 1.77
N PHE A 319 3.04 14.45 1.95
CA PHE A 319 2.39 15.22 0.91
C PHE A 319 2.55 16.73 1.16
N PRO A 320 3.42 17.43 0.39
CA PRO A 320 4.13 16.96 -0.83
C PRO A 320 5.16 15.87 -0.56
N HIS A 321 5.28 14.93 -1.51
CA HIS A 321 6.15 13.78 -1.36
C HIS A 321 7.63 14.19 -1.45
N GLN A 322 8.43 13.84 -0.42
CA GLN A 322 9.83 14.26 -0.27
C GLN A 322 10.67 13.99 -1.53
N LYS A 323 10.56 12.79 -2.09
CA LYS A 323 11.31 12.38 -3.27
C LYS A 323 10.97 13.20 -4.52
N SER A 324 9.69 13.61 -4.68
CA SER A 324 9.27 14.45 -5.80
C SER A 324 10.00 15.78 -5.79
N ILE A 325 10.22 16.33 -4.60
CA ILE A 325 10.94 17.59 -4.39
C ILE A 325 12.45 17.38 -4.57
N GLU A 326 13.02 16.31 -4.00
CA GLU A 326 14.46 16.01 -4.11
C GLU A 326 14.92 15.76 -5.56
N GLU A 327 14.13 15.07 -6.36
CA GLU A 327 14.46 14.75 -7.76
C GLU A 327 14.17 15.89 -8.72
N ASN A 328 13.12 16.69 -8.50
CA ASN A 328 12.62 17.65 -9.47
C ASN A 328 12.54 19.11 -8.96
N GLY A 329 12.90 19.36 -7.71
CA GLY A 329 12.86 20.70 -7.10
C GLY A 329 11.47 21.33 -7.19
N ASP A 330 11.40 22.61 -7.58
CA ASP A 330 10.16 23.36 -7.72
C ASP A 330 9.16 22.73 -8.69
N LYS A 331 9.64 22.07 -9.75
CA LYS A 331 8.76 21.34 -10.68
C LYS A 331 8.06 20.17 -10.00
N GLY A 332 8.75 19.47 -9.11
CA GLY A 332 8.19 18.41 -8.31
C GLY A 332 7.10 18.93 -7.37
N LEU A 333 7.35 20.05 -6.70
CA LEU A 333 6.36 20.70 -5.85
C LEU A 333 5.14 21.20 -6.64
N GLU A 334 5.33 21.74 -7.84
CA GLU A 334 4.23 22.10 -8.71
C GLU A 334 3.37 20.91 -9.16
N GLU A 335 4.01 19.73 -9.37
CA GLU A 335 3.30 18.50 -9.72
C GLU A 335 2.47 17.98 -8.53
N GLU A 336 3.03 18.01 -7.33
CA GLU A 336 2.29 17.67 -6.10
C GLU A 336 1.09 18.62 -5.88
N ARG A 337 1.23 19.93 -6.15
CA ARG A 337 0.08 20.87 -6.11
C ARG A 337 -0.98 20.55 -7.17
N ARG A 338 -0.60 20.11 -8.36
CA ARG A 338 -1.58 19.67 -9.38
C ARG A 338 -2.33 18.42 -8.91
N LEU A 339 -1.63 17.51 -8.24
CA LEU A 339 -2.26 16.32 -7.64
C LEU A 339 -3.21 16.72 -6.51
N ALA A 340 -2.80 17.63 -5.63
CA ALA A 340 -3.63 18.20 -4.58
C ALA A 340 -4.90 18.86 -5.16
N TYR A 341 -4.74 19.66 -6.22
CA TYR A 341 -5.85 20.29 -6.94
C TYR A 341 -6.87 19.27 -7.48
N VAL A 342 -6.41 18.12 -7.92
CA VAL A 342 -7.30 17.03 -8.39
C VAL A 342 -8.00 16.34 -7.22
N GLY A 343 -7.34 16.23 -6.07
CA GLY A 343 -7.91 15.60 -4.87
C GLY A 343 -8.96 16.46 -4.17
N ILE A 344 -8.80 17.79 -4.19
CA ILE A 344 -9.78 18.76 -3.66
C ILE A 344 -10.97 18.86 -4.60
#